data_fd51649b6c71deed3d1a5b36ff62a564
#
_entry.id   fd51649b6c71deed3d1a5b36ff62a564
#
_cell.length_a   1.000
_cell.length_b   1.000
_cell.length_c   1.000
_cell.angle_alpha   90.00
_cell.angle_beta   90.00
_cell.angle_gamma   90.00
#
_symmetry.space_group_name_H-M   'P 1'
#
loop_
_entity.id
_entity.type
_entity.pdbx_description
1 polymer ?
#
loop_
_entity_poly.entity_id
_entity_poly.type
_entity_poly.pdbx_seq_one_letter_code
_entity_poly.pdbx_strand_id
1 'polypeptide(L)'
;MSSPSLYARSRTWAISSPTVRSWRERRYRRFLELCRIEPADRILDVGSGYGDALECFNGTNPIVALDLQEYESEWLDKPNVEVRHGDGTSLDYEDGAFAAVFSNSVIEHVPQHLQAAFAAEIRRVGERYFVQTPNRHFPIEPHYQFPFFQFLPLRVQRALNRRFTLGWQKKGEWEEITLLSARQLKRLFPDAEIHRERIFGLTKSLMAVRR
;
A
#
# COMPACT_ATOMS: atom_id res chain seq x y z
N MET A 1 23.36 -1.37 19.48
CA MET A 1 22.82 -2.22 18.40
C MET A 1 21.64 -2.99 18.98
N SER A 2 20.43 -2.46 18.85
CA SER A 2 19.20 -3.13 19.31
C SER A 2 18.82 -4.17 18.27
N SER A 3 18.68 -5.43 18.68
CA SER A 3 18.21 -6.52 17.83
C SER A 3 16.86 -6.14 17.22
N PRO A 4 16.64 -6.37 15.90
CA PRO A 4 15.33 -6.14 15.30
C PRO A 4 14.28 -6.92 16.06
N SER A 5 13.15 -6.27 16.40
CA SER A 5 12.09 -6.90 17.16
C SER A 5 11.61 -8.16 16.42
N LEU A 6 11.19 -9.19 17.16
CA LEU A 6 10.62 -10.43 16.60
C LEU A 6 9.46 -10.14 15.61
N TYR A 7 8.85 -8.97 15.72
CA TYR A 7 7.81 -8.44 14.85
C TYR A 7 8.35 -8.12 13.44
N ALA A 8 9.48 -7.45 13.34
CA ALA A 8 10.15 -7.21 12.06
C ALA A 8 10.49 -8.54 11.36
N ARG A 9 10.95 -9.56 12.09
CA ARG A 9 11.32 -10.87 11.54
C ARG A 9 10.14 -11.71 11.02
N SER A 10 8.98 -11.69 11.69
CA SER A 10 7.81 -12.47 11.23
C SER A 10 7.12 -11.82 10.02
N ARG A 11 7.10 -10.49 9.99
CA ARG A 11 6.57 -9.71 8.86
C ARG A 11 7.47 -9.83 7.63
N THR A 12 8.78 -9.74 7.80
CA THR A 12 9.76 -9.95 6.72
C THR A 12 9.66 -11.33 6.08
N TRP A 13 9.43 -12.40 6.87
CA TRP A 13 9.31 -13.75 6.29
C TRP A 13 8.02 -13.93 5.45
N ALA A 14 6.89 -13.44 5.92
CA ALA A 14 5.62 -13.50 5.16
C ALA A 14 5.67 -12.61 3.91
N ILE A 15 6.33 -11.46 4.01
CA ILE A 15 6.58 -10.49 2.95
C ILE A 15 7.54 -11.05 1.89
N SER A 16 8.50 -11.87 2.28
CA SER A 16 9.53 -12.49 1.40
C SER A 16 9.03 -13.76 0.70
N SER A 17 7.78 -14.19 0.90
CA SER A 17 7.28 -15.37 0.20
C SER A 17 7.28 -15.14 -1.32
N PRO A 18 7.72 -16.12 -2.15
CA PRO A 18 7.79 -15.99 -3.61
C PRO A 18 6.45 -15.55 -4.23
N THR A 19 5.34 -15.99 -3.64
CA THR A 19 3.99 -15.64 -4.09
C THR A 19 3.68 -14.16 -3.86
N VAL A 20 3.98 -13.63 -2.69
CA VAL A 20 3.75 -12.20 -2.35
C VAL A 20 4.66 -11.32 -3.20
N ARG A 21 5.93 -11.70 -3.34
CA ARG A 21 6.88 -11.01 -4.22
C ARG A 21 6.37 -10.95 -5.67
N SER A 22 5.91 -12.07 -6.24
CA SER A 22 5.40 -12.10 -7.62
C SER A 22 4.15 -11.23 -7.82
N TRP A 23 3.32 -11.04 -6.79
CA TRP A 23 2.17 -10.13 -6.86
C TRP A 23 2.59 -8.67 -6.82
N ARG A 24 3.60 -8.30 -6.01
CA ARG A 24 4.17 -6.96 -5.97
C ARG A 24 4.82 -6.60 -7.29
N GLU A 25 5.65 -7.47 -7.84
CA GLU A 25 6.28 -7.30 -9.15
C GLU A 25 5.24 -7.09 -10.26
N ARG A 26 4.14 -7.87 -10.25
CA ARG A 26 3.05 -7.68 -11.22
C ARG A 26 2.34 -6.34 -11.06
N ARG A 27 2.10 -5.89 -9.83
CA ARG A 27 1.48 -4.59 -9.57
C ARG A 27 2.38 -3.46 -10.00
N TYR A 28 3.67 -3.60 -9.72
CA TYR A 28 4.66 -2.63 -10.15
C TYR A 28 4.74 -2.54 -11.68
N ARG A 29 4.85 -3.67 -12.39
CA ARG A 29 4.81 -3.66 -13.87
C ARG A 29 3.53 -2.99 -14.40
N ARG A 30 2.39 -3.27 -13.77
CA ARG A 30 1.13 -2.59 -14.13
C ARG A 30 1.16 -1.09 -13.86
N PHE A 31 1.82 -0.65 -12.79
CA PHE A 31 2.05 0.76 -12.56
C PHE A 31 2.86 1.40 -13.70
N LEU A 32 4.00 0.81 -14.05
CA LEU A 32 4.84 1.30 -15.15
C LEU A 32 4.05 1.39 -16.47
N GLU A 33 3.31 0.34 -16.80
CA GLU A 33 2.52 0.25 -18.04
C GLU A 33 1.34 1.23 -18.06
N LEU A 34 0.51 1.20 -17.01
CA LEU A 34 -0.73 1.98 -16.96
C LEU A 34 -0.46 3.47 -16.79
N CYS A 35 0.53 3.83 -16.00
CA CYS A 35 0.95 5.22 -15.84
C CYS A 35 1.97 5.67 -16.90
N ARG A 36 2.39 4.79 -17.83
CA ARG A 36 3.35 5.11 -18.91
C ARG A 36 4.60 5.79 -18.35
N ILE A 37 5.23 5.13 -17.38
CA ILE A 37 6.39 5.69 -16.67
C ILE A 37 7.61 5.69 -17.61
N GLU A 38 8.25 6.85 -17.73
CA GLU A 38 9.49 7.06 -18.48
C GLU A 38 10.70 7.08 -17.54
N PRO A 39 11.92 6.78 -18.02
CA PRO A 39 13.11 6.67 -17.16
C PRO A 39 13.46 7.94 -16.34
N ALA A 40 13.08 9.12 -16.82
CA ALA A 40 13.33 10.39 -16.13
C ALA A 40 12.21 10.82 -15.18
N ASP A 41 11.10 10.10 -15.14
CA ASP A 41 9.96 10.44 -14.30
C ASP A 41 10.34 10.37 -12.81
N ARG A 42 10.07 11.46 -12.09
CA ARG A 42 10.20 11.50 -10.64
C ARG A 42 8.97 10.85 -10.01
N ILE A 43 9.21 9.83 -9.18
CA ILE A 43 8.15 9.01 -8.58
C ILE A 43 8.11 9.26 -7.08
N LEU A 44 6.90 9.37 -6.52
CA LEU A 44 6.65 9.30 -5.08
C LEU A 44 6.06 7.94 -4.73
N ASP A 45 6.73 7.18 -3.85
CA ASP A 45 6.20 5.94 -3.26
C ASP A 45 5.68 6.25 -1.86
N VAL A 46 4.35 6.31 -1.71
CA VAL A 46 3.69 6.63 -0.43
C VAL A 46 3.35 5.36 0.31
N GLY A 47 3.90 5.23 1.52
CA GLY A 47 3.86 4.01 2.32
C GLY A 47 4.87 2.99 1.84
N SER A 48 6.09 3.45 1.59
CA SER A 48 7.19 2.65 1.04
C SER A 48 7.64 1.51 1.97
N GLY A 49 7.40 1.62 3.29
CA GLY A 49 7.81 0.63 4.27
C GLY A 49 9.32 0.33 4.18
N TYR A 50 9.66 -0.94 4.13
CA TYR A 50 11.06 -1.39 3.94
C TYR A 50 11.59 -1.22 2.50
N GLY A 51 10.86 -0.56 1.62
CA GLY A 51 11.24 -0.42 0.22
C GLY A 51 10.98 -1.68 -0.62
N ASP A 52 10.04 -2.52 -0.21
CA ASP A 52 9.72 -3.77 -0.92
C ASP A 52 9.26 -3.55 -2.37
N ALA A 53 8.60 -2.42 -2.66
CA ALA A 53 8.28 -2.04 -4.02
C ALA A 53 9.55 -1.64 -4.79
N LEU A 54 10.50 -1.02 -4.12
CA LEU A 54 11.77 -0.56 -4.70
C LEU A 54 12.67 -1.69 -5.17
N GLU A 55 12.51 -2.89 -4.62
CA GLU A 55 13.15 -4.12 -5.13
C GLU A 55 12.82 -4.34 -6.61
N CYS A 56 11.60 -4.01 -7.01
CA CYS A 56 11.11 -4.17 -8.38
C CYS A 56 11.52 -3.03 -9.31
N PHE A 57 12.03 -1.91 -8.76
CA PHE A 57 12.52 -0.78 -9.53
C PHE A 57 13.95 -1.08 -10.03
N ASN A 58 14.06 -1.69 -11.19
CA ASN A 58 15.36 -1.83 -11.88
C ASN A 58 15.87 -0.50 -12.41
N GLY A 59 15.29 0.61 -11.95
CA GLY A 59 15.26 1.80 -12.74
C GLY A 59 16.20 2.89 -12.31
N THR A 60 16.37 3.75 -13.25
CA THR A 60 17.03 5.05 -13.18
C THR A 60 16.10 6.17 -12.69
N ASN A 61 14.81 5.87 -12.44
CA ASN A 61 13.86 6.85 -11.97
C ASN A 61 14.29 7.43 -10.63
N PRO A 62 14.28 8.77 -10.46
CA PRO A 62 14.37 9.40 -9.17
C PRO A 62 13.13 9.06 -8.33
N ILE A 63 13.33 8.46 -7.14
CA ILE A 63 12.24 8.00 -6.29
C ILE A 63 12.33 8.68 -4.94
N VAL A 64 11.23 9.23 -4.48
CA VAL A 64 11.04 9.62 -3.08
C VAL A 64 10.24 8.51 -2.39
N ALA A 65 10.88 7.83 -1.45
CA ALA A 65 10.27 6.81 -0.61
C ALA A 65 9.78 7.45 0.69
N LEU A 66 8.46 7.61 0.82
CA LEU A 66 7.84 8.30 1.95
C LEU A 66 7.06 7.31 2.80
N ASP A 67 7.31 7.33 4.10
CA ASP A 67 6.53 6.57 5.08
C ASP A 67 6.35 7.35 6.39
N LEU A 68 5.33 6.98 7.17
CA LEU A 68 5.05 7.52 8.50
C LEU A 68 6.00 6.96 9.57
N GLN A 69 6.73 5.90 9.27
CA GLN A 69 7.72 5.27 10.12
C GLN A 69 9.08 5.25 9.42
N GLU A 70 10.14 5.31 10.21
CA GLU A 70 11.50 5.16 9.70
C GLU A 70 11.85 3.67 9.57
N TYR A 71 12.34 3.28 8.42
CA TYR A 71 12.81 1.93 8.12
C TYR A 71 14.24 1.95 7.61
N GLU A 72 15.03 0.96 8.02
CA GLU A 72 16.36 0.71 7.47
C GLU A 72 16.29 -0.51 6.55
N SER A 73 16.71 -0.37 5.29
CA SER A 73 16.66 -1.42 4.29
C SER A 73 17.66 -1.13 3.17
N GLU A 74 18.31 -2.17 2.63
CA GLU A 74 19.17 -2.07 1.45
C GLU A 74 18.46 -1.52 0.20
N TRP A 75 17.14 -1.65 0.13
CA TRP A 75 16.31 -1.11 -0.96
C TRP A 75 16.14 0.40 -0.87
N LEU A 76 16.24 0.94 0.33
CA LEU A 76 16.19 2.38 0.61
C LEU A 76 17.56 3.03 0.46
N ASP A 77 18.66 2.26 0.55
CA ASP A 77 20.03 2.74 0.41
C ASP A 77 20.51 2.66 -1.05
N LYS A 78 19.76 3.28 -1.97
CA LYS A 78 20.11 3.36 -3.39
C LYS A 78 20.31 4.81 -3.81
N PRO A 79 21.23 5.10 -4.74
CA PRO A 79 21.59 6.47 -5.13
C PRO A 79 20.43 7.26 -5.78
N ASN A 80 19.44 6.58 -6.33
CA ASN A 80 18.26 7.19 -6.93
C ASN A 80 17.04 7.22 -6.00
N VAL A 81 17.19 6.81 -4.74
CA VAL A 81 16.13 6.79 -3.72
C VAL A 81 16.40 7.82 -2.65
N GLU A 82 15.47 8.73 -2.47
CA GLU A 82 15.43 9.71 -1.40
C GLU A 82 14.41 9.25 -0.36
N VAL A 83 14.87 8.93 0.86
CA VAL A 83 13.98 8.51 1.95
C VAL A 83 13.43 9.73 2.69
N ARG A 84 12.13 9.76 2.91
CA ARG A 84 11.43 10.83 3.63
C ARG A 84 10.49 10.26 4.68
N HIS A 85 10.55 10.83 5.88
CA HIS A 85 9.53 10.64 6.90
C HIS A 85 8.41 11.66 6.68
N GLY A 86 7.14 11.19 6.62
CA GLY A 86 6.00 12.08 6.39
C GLY A 86 4.65 11.37 6.39
N ASP A 87 3.61 12.17 6.54
CA ASP A 87 2.22 11.72 6.55
C ASP A 87 1.61 11.86 5.14
N GLY A 88 1.17 10.76 4.55
CA GLY A 88 0.50 10.74 3.24
C GLY A 88 -0.83 11.51 3.18
N THR A 89 -1.36 11.96 4.33
CA THR A 89 -2.57 12.79 4.42
C THR A 89 -2.28 14.29 4.40
N SER A 90 -1.00 14.67 4.46
CA SER A 90 -0.53 16.07 4.43
C SER A 90 0.90 16.12 3.90
N LEU A 91 1.03 16.11 2.57
CA LEU A 91 2.32 16.05 1.88
C LEU A 91 2.91 17.46 1.70
N ASP A 92 4.16 17.65 2.11
CA ASP A 92 4.90 18.90 1.94
C ASP A 92 5.57 18.97 0.56
N TYR A 93 4.73 18.94 -0.49
CA TYR A 93 5.14 19.08 -1.89
C TYR A 93 4.16 19.97 -2.64
N GLU A 94 4.64 20.65 -3.66
CA GLU A 94 3.81 21.44 -4.57
C GLU A 94 2.89 20.56 -5.41
N ASP A 95 1.84 21.18 -5.98
CA ASP A 95 0.94 20.51 -6.91
C ASP A 95 1.69 20.01 -8.15
N GLY A 96 1.51 18.75 -8.52
CA GLY A 96 2.19 18.15 -9.66
C GLY A 96 3.70 17.96 -9.49
N ALA A 97 4.23 17.96 -8.25
CA ALA A 97 5.66 17.80 -7.98
C ALA A 97 6.26 16.47 -8.46
N PHE A 98 5.40 15.48 -8.74
CA PHE A 98 5.78 14.15 -9.18
C PHE A 98 5.10 13.79 -10.50
N ALA A 99 5.88 13.27 -11.43
CA ALA A 99 5.34 12.69 -12.67
C ALA A 99 4.37 11.53 -12.38
N ALA A 100 4.61 10.76 -11.32
CA ALA A 100 3.70 9.73 -10.86
C ALA A 100 3.79 9.46 -9.36
N VAL A 101 2.66 9.08 -8.77
CA VAL A 101 2.58 8.59 -7.37
C VAL A 101 2.18 7.12 -7.38
N PHE A 102 2.95 6.33 -6.65
CA PHE A 102 2.67 4.92 -6.38
C PHE A 102 2.30 4.74 -4.91
N SER A 103 1.26 3.97 -4.62
CA SER A 103 0.90 3.57 -3.26
C SER A 103 0.27 2.19 -3.28
N ASN A 104 0.83 1.26 -2.51
CA ASN A 104 0.41 -0.14 -2.53
C ASN A 104 0.10 -0.66 -1.13
N SER A 105 -1.17 -0.96 -0.87
CA SER A 105 -1.68 -1.47 0.41
C SER A 105 -1.39 -0.52 1.59
N VAL A 106 -1.78 0.74 1.43
CA VAL A 106 -1.59 1.80 2.43
C VAL A 106 -2.92 2.41 2.86
N ILE A 107 -3.78 2.79 1.92
CA ILE A 107 -5.02 3.53 2.21
C ILE A 107 -5.96 2.79 3.17
N GLU A 108 -5.93 1.46 3.21
CA GLU A 108 -6.69 0.64 4.17
C GLU A 108 -6.22 0.80 5.62
N HIS A 109 -4.96 1.22 5.83
CA HIS A 109 -4.37 1.51 7.14
C HIS A 109 -4.62 2.95 7.58
N VAL A 110 -4.99 3.84 6.64
CA VAL A 110 -5.35 5.22 6.94
C VAL A 110 -6.72 5.24 7.63
N PRO A 111 -6.88 5.91 8.80
CA PRO A 111 -8.16 6.07 9.46
C PRO A 111 -9.25 6.55 8.49
N GLN A 112 -10.46 5.99 8.58
CA GLN A 112 -11.52 6.23 7.60
C GLN A 112 -11.81 7.72 7.36
N HIS A 113 -11.76 8.54 8.40
CA HIS A 113 -12.00 9.98 8.30
C HIS A 113 -10.87 10.75 7.60
N LEU A 114 -9.67 10.17 7.47
CA LEU A 114 -8.51 10.75 6.80
C LEU A 114 -8.29 10.21 5.38
N GLN A 115 -8.99 9.14 4.96
CA GLN A 115 -8.82 8.55 3.62
C GLN A 115 -9.12 9.55 2.50
N ALA A 116 -10.03 10.51 2.72
CA ALA A 116 -10.32 11.57 1.76
C ALA A 116 -9.16 12.56 1.62
N ALA A 117 -8.50 12.93 2.73
CA ALA A 117 -7.31 13.77 2.71
C ALA A 117 -6.14 13.06 2.03
N PHE A 118 -5.89 11.79 2.37
CA PHE A 118 -4.89 10.96 1.69
C PHE A 118 -5.09 10.93 0.17
N ALA A 119 -6.32 10.66 -0.27
CA ALA A 119 -6.64 10.62 -1.70
C ALA A 119 -6.50 11.99 -2.39
N ALA A 120 -6.83 13.07 -1.70
CA ALA A 120 -6.67 14.43 -2.21
C ALA A 120 -5.18 14.77 -2.41
N GLU A 121 -4.33 14.44 -1.45
CA GLU A 121 -2.88 14.67 -1.53
C GLU A 121 -2.24 13.86 -2.67
N ILE A 122 -2.54 12.57 -2.80
CA ILE A 122 -2.07 11.75 -3.92
C ILE A 122 -2.41 12.40 -5.28
N ARG A 123 -3.66 12.88 -5.41
CA ARG A 123 -4.16 13.50 -6.65
C ARG A 123 -3.56 14.87 -6.91
N ARG A 124 -3.21 15.60 -5.85
CA ARG A 124 -2.62 16.93 -5.90
C ARG A 124 -1.15 16.91 -6.33
N VAL A 125 -0.35 16.08 -5.67
CA VAL A 125 1.11 16.07 -5.89
C VAL A 125 1.53 15.27 -7.12
N GLY A 126 0.71 14.32 -7.61
CA GLY A 126 1.03 13.49 -8.75
C GLY A 126 0.30 13.93 -10.02
N GLU A 127 1.00 14.05 -11.14
CA GLU A 127 0.36 14.19 -12.46
C GLU A 127 -0.39 12.91 -12.84
N ARG A 128 0.20 11.76 -12.53
CA ARG A 128 -0.36 10.41 -12.69
C ARG A 128 -0.30 9.69 -11.35
N TYR A 129 -1.15 8.69 -11.15
CA TYR A 129 -1.05 7.89 -9.92
C TYR A 129 -1.58 6.47 -10.08
N PHE A 130 -1.10 5.59 -9.21
CA PHE A 130 -1.52 4.22 -9.06
C PHE A 130 -1.67 3.91 -7.56
N VAL A 131 -2.90 3.74 -7.10
CA VAL A 131 -3.21 3.41 -5.70
C VAL A 131 -3.89 2.06 -5.63
N GLN A 132 -3.22 1.08 -5.02
CA GLN A 132 -3.76 -0.26 -4.84
C GLN A 132 -4.21 -0.49 -3.41
N THR A 133 -5.34 -1.21 -3.25
CA THR A 133 -5.85 -1.66 -1.95
C THR A 133 -6.57 -3.00 -2.09
N PRO A 134 -6.59 -3.86 -1.04
CA PRO A 134 -7.42 -5.06 -1.04
C PRO A 134 -8.90 -4.71 -1.18
N ASN A 135 -9.65 -5.59 -1.86
CA ASN A 135 -11.08 -5.38 -2.05
C ASN A 135 -11.86 -5.87 -0.82
N ARG A 136 -12.68 -5.00 -0.24
CA ARG A 136 -13.56 -5.32 0.89
C ARG A 136 -14.44 -6.56 0.65
N HIS A 137 -14.85 -6.81 -0.60
CA HIS A 137 -15.73 -7.92 -0.94
C HIS A 137 -15.00 -9.23 -1.26
N PHE A 138 -13.67 -9.27 -1.12
CA PHE A 138 -12.93 -10.52 -1.25
C PHE A 138 -13.17 -11.39 0.00
N PRO A 139 -13.42 -12.71 -0.15
CA PRO A 139 -13.83 -13.56 0.97
C PRO A 139 -12.83 -13.66 2.11
N ILE A 140 -11.53 -13.56 1.81
CA ILE A 140 -10.46 -13.67 2.80
C ILE A 140 -9.88 -12.28 3.07
N GLU A 141 -9.94 -11.83 4.32
CA GLU A 141 -9.27 -10.61 4.75
C GLU A 141 -7.75 -10.85 4.78
N PRO A 142 -6.95 -10.10 4.00
CA PRO A 142 -5.54 -10.47 3.79
C PRO A 142 -4.65 -10.29 5.02
N HIS A 143 -4.96 -9.33 5.92
CA HIS A 143 -4.15 -9.04 7.10
C HIS A 143 -4.38 -10.06 8.22
N TYR A 144 -5.63 -10.44 8.44
CA TYR A 144 -6.03 -11.45 9.44
C TYR A 144 -6.08 -12.87 8.88
N GLN A 145 -6.05 -13.02 7.53
CA GLN A 145 -6.15 -14.31 6.82
C GLN A 145 -7.35 -15.16 7.27
N PHE A 146 -8.42 -14.48 7.64
CA PHE A 146 -9.63 -15.11 8.15
C PHE A 146 -10.81 -14.84 7.19
N PRO A 147 -11.59 -15.87 6.84
CA PRO A 147 -12.75 -15.71 5.96
C PRO A 147 -13.79 -14.75 6.55
N PHE A 148 -14.20 -13.77 5.75
CA PHE A 148 -15.26 -12.81 6.08
C PHE A 148 -15.02 -11.97 7.34
N PHE A 149 -13.78 -11.91 7.85
CA PHE A 149 -13.41 -11.19 9.07
C PHE A 149 -13.83 -9.71 9.02
N GLN A 150 -13.67 -9.06 7.89
CA GLN A 150 -14.01 -7.65 7.67
C GLN A 150 -15.50 -7.34 7.79
N PHE A 151 -16.38 -8.34 7.81
CA PHE A 151 -17.82 -8.18 7.98
C PHE A 151 -18.29 -8.46 9.40
N LEU A 152 -17.43 -8.97 10.27
CA LEU A 152 -17.75 -9.18 11.67
C LEU A 152 -17.89 -7.84 12.41
N PRO A 153 -18.76 -7.74 13.42
CA PRO A 153 -18.80 -6.59 14.31
C PRO A 153 -17.43 -6.34 14.97
N LEU A 154 -17.05 -5.09 15.13
CA LEU A 154 -15.71 -4.70 15.65
C LEU A 154 -15.40 -5.35 17.01
N ARG A 155 -16.42 -5.49 17.87
CA ARG A 155 -16.28 -6.19 19.18
C ARG A 155 -15.87 -7.65 19.01
N VAL A 156 -16.41 -8.34 18.01
CA VAL A 156 -16.09 -9.74 17.70
C VAL A 156 -14.70 -9.85 17.12
N GLN A 157 -14.34 -8.97 16.18
CA GLN A 157 -12.99 -8.92 15.60
C GLN A 157 -11.93 -8.74 16.70
N ARG A 158 -12.13 -7.77 17.60
CA ARG A 158 -11.22 -7.52 18.75
C ARG A 158 -11.15 -8.70 19.72
N ALA A 159 -12.28 -9.35 20.00
CA ALA A 159 -12.31 -10.52 20.87
C ALA A 159 -11.54 -11.71 20.26
N LEU A 160 -11.70 -11.96 18.97
CA LEU A 160 -10.97 -13.00 18.24
C LEU A 160 -9.46 -12.70 18.25
N ASN A 161 -9.04 -11.46 17.95
CA ASN A 161 -7.64 -11.09 17.97
C ASN A 161 -6.99 -11.15 19.35
N ARG A 162 -7.76 -10.89 20.43
CA ARG A 162 -7.26 -11.07 21.81
C ARG A 162 -7.02 -12.54 22.16
N ARG A 163 -7.75 -13.47 21.54
CA ARG A 163 -7.69 -14.89 21.85
C ARG A 163 -6.76 -15.69 20.95
N PHE A 164 -6.61 -15.26 19.69
CA PHE A 164 -5.87 -15.97 18.65
C PHE A 164 -4.89 -15.04 17.94
N THR A 165 -3.79 -15.61 17.47
CA THR A 165 -2.99 -14.99 16.41
C THR A 165 -3.69 -15.24 15.07
N LEU A 166 -4.05 -14.17 14.35
CA LEU A 166 -4.77 -14.26 13.10
C LEU A 166 -3.93 -13.64 11.97
N GLY A 167 -3.59 -14.46 10.99
CA GLY A 167 -2.80 -14.01 9.85
C GLY A 167 -1.47 -13.40 10.28
N TRP A 168 -1.26 -12.15 9.94
CA TRP A 168 -0.04 -11.38 10.28
C TRP A 168 -0.16 -10.61 11.59
N GLN A 169 -1.35 -10.53 12.16
CA GLN A 169 -1.61 -9.81 13.40
C GLN A 169 -1.34 -10.70 14.60
N LYS A 170 -0.48 -10.24 15.50
CA LYS A 170 -0.21 -10.96 16.73
C LYS A 170 -1.40 -10.89 17.70
N LYS A 171 -1.50 -11.90 18.55
CA LYS A 171 -2.48 -11.93 19.62
C LYS A 171 -2.40 -10.66 20.47
N GLY A 172 -3.50 -9.92 20.53
CA GLY A 172 -3.62 -8.70 21.33
C GLY A 172 -3.13 -7.42 20.65
N GLU A 173 -2.40 -7.50 19.55
CA GLU A 173 -2.04 -6.35 18.71
C GLU A 173 -3.21 -6.06 17.77
N TRP A 174 -3.89 -4.95 17.98
CA TRP A 174 -5.04 -4.55 17.19
C TRP A 174 -4.69 -3.38 16.25
N GLU A 175 -4.91 -3.58 14.98
CA GLU A 175 -4.89 -2.54 13.99
C GLU A 175 -6.26 -2.47 13.30
N GLU A 176 -6.81 -1.27 13.17
CA GLU A 176 -8.08 -1.07 12.47
C GLU A 176 -7.83 -0.96 10.97
N ILE A 177 -8.20 -2.00 10.24
CA ILE A 177 -8.08 -2.06 8.79
C ILE A 177 -9.40 -1.67 8.15
N THR A 178 -9.42 -0.59 7.38
CA THR A 178 -10.62 -0.10 6.68
C THR A 178 -10.55 -0.42 5.19
N LEU A 179 -10.95 -1.65 4.83
CA LEU A 179 -10.99 -2.08 3.42
C LEU A 179 -12.05 -1.32 2.62
N LEU A 180 -11.71 -1.03 1.36
CA LEU A 180 -12.54 -0.27 0.44
C LEU A 180 -13.23 -1.17 -0.60
N SER A 181 -14.46 -0.83 -0.95
CA SER A 181 -15.13 -1.34 -2.14
C SER A 181 -14.73 -0.51 -3.37
N ALA A 182 -14.95 -1.05 -4.58
CA ALA A 182 -14.68 -0.32 -5.83
C ALA A 182 -15.45 1.03 -5.91
N ARG A 183 -16.68 1.07 -5.37
CA ARG A 183 -17.48 2.31 -5.31
C ARG A 183 -16.88 3.36 -4.38
N GLN A 184 -16.36 2.94 -3.22
CA GLN A 184 -15.70 3.83 -2.26
C GLN A 184 -14.37 4.35 -2.85
N LEU A 185 -13.56 3.46 -3.42
CA LEU A 185 -12.31 3.86 -4.08
C LEU A 185 -12.56 4.86 -5.22
N LYS A 186 -13.57 4.62 -6.06
CA LYS A 186 -13.95 5.57 -7.13
C LYS A 186 -14.43 6.92 -6.62
N ARG A 187 -15.06 6.99 -5.44
CA ARG A 187 -15.45 8.27 -4.81
C ARG A 187 -14.24 9.06 -4.32
N LEU A 188 -13.21 8.37 -3.78
CA LEU A 188 -11.96 8.99 -3.34
C LEU A 188 -11.10 9.45 -4.52
N PHE A 189 -11.13 8.69 -5.60
CA PHE A 189 -10.39 8.94 -6.84
C PHE A 189 -11.36 9.08 -8.03
N PRO A 190 -12.11 10.20 -8.14
CA PRO A 190 -13.15 10.35 -9.15
C PRO A 190 -12.64 10.47 -10.59
N ASP A 191 -11.40 10.87 -10.76
CA ASP A 191 -10.67 10.99 -12.02
C ASP A 191 -9.95 9.69 -12.43
N ALA A 192 -9.88 8.70 -11.53
CA ALA A 192 -9.22 7.41 -11.81
C ALA A 192 -10.10 6.41 -12.57
N GLU A 193 -9.46 5.58 -13.34
CA GLU A 193 -10.00 4.30 -13.81
C GLU A 193 -9.78 3.22 -12.75
N ILE A 194 -10.82 2.41 -12.44
CA ILE A 194 -10.73 1.35 -11.43
C ILE A 194 -10.42 0.01 -12.09
N HIS A 195 -9.18 -0.43 -11.96
CA HIS A 195 -8.73 -1.75 -12.38
C HIS A 195 -8.92 -2.79 -11.27
N ARG A 196 -9.05 -4.05 -11.68
CA ARG A 196 -9.30 -5.19 -10.76
C ARG A 196 -8.26 -6.27 -10.94
N GLU A 197 -7.67 -6.70 -9.84
CA GLU A 197 -6.87 -7.94 -9.79
C GLU A 197 -7.78 -9.08 -9.35
N ARG A 198 -7.85 -10.14 -10.16
CA ARG A 198 -8.75 -11.27 -9.90
C ARG A 198 -7.98 -12.56 -9.62
N ILE A 199 -8.53 -13.37 -8.71
CA ILE A 199 -8.09 -14.72 -8.41
C ILE A 199 -9.33 -15.62 -8.45
N PHE A 200 -9.31 -16.68 -9.24
CA PHE A 200 -10.46 -17.58 -9.43
C PHE A 200 -11.78 -16.85 -9.75
N GLY A 201 -11.71 -15.82 -10.59
CA GLY A 201 -12.87 -15.00 -10.96
C GLY A 201 -13.28 -13.93 -9.94
N LEU A 202 -12.84 -14.01 -8.69
CA LEU A 202 -13.13 -13.05 -7.62
C LEU A 202 -12.15 -11.89 -7.62
N THR A 203 -12.65 -10.66 -7.43
CA THR A 203 -11.79 -9.47 -7.33
C THR A 203 -11.10 -9.43 -5.97
N LYS A 204 -9.78 -9.70 -5.96
CA LYS A 204 -8.95 -9.68 -4.75
C LYS A 204 -8.52 -8.26 -4.37
N SER A 205 -8.10 -7.47 -5.35
CA SER A 205 -7.57 -6.12 -5.13
C SER A 205 -8.14 -5.14 -6.15
N LEU A 206 -8.15 -3.89 -5.79
CA LEU A 206 -8.59 -2.75 -6.58
C LEU A 206 -7.40 -1.81 -6.81
N MET A 207 -7.35 -1.18 -7.98
CA MET A 207 -6.35 -0.17 -8.29
C MET A 207 -7.04 1.04 -8.88
N ALA A 208 -6.86 2.21 -8.27
CA ALA A 208 -7.25 3.50 -8.84
C ALA A 208 -6.07 4.04 -9.65
N VAL A 209 -6.27 4.27 -10.94
CA VAL A 209 -5.22 4.68 -11.86
C VAL A 209 -5.65 5.93 -12.62
N ARG A 210 -4.82 6.98 -12.59
CA ARG A 210 -4.88 8.14 -13.48
C ARG A 210 -3.65 8.11 -14.38
N ARG A 211 -3.90 8.21 -15.67
CA ARG A 211 -2.86 8.24 -16.73
C ARG A 211 -2.45 9.66 -17.05
#